data_bc5f90c9bb1b6bd1e9c8f9ee64f81360
#
_entry.id   bc5f90c9bb1b6bd1e9c8f9ee64f81360
#
_cell.length_a   1.000
_cell.length_b   1.000
_cell.length_c   1.000
_cell.angle_alpha   90.00
_cell.angle_beta   90.00
_cell.angle_gamma   90.00
#
_symmetry.space_group_name_H-M   'P 1'
#
loop_
_entity.id
_entity.type
_entity.pdbx_description
1 polymer ?
#
loop_
_entity_poly.entity_id
_entity_poly.type
_entity_poly.pdbx_seq_one_letter_code
_entity_poly.pdbx_strand_id
1 'polypeptide(L)'
;MQRRHLLGAVGAAAWWPGAIARVLPAADESWTDAARDRTLPMRVRWPDGEDACGAIVHSHGLGGSREGGDAWGGAWRDAGFLVLHVQHPGSDIQAFRDGGMGALREATRPEQLVARVADMRFVIDEIERRARERRGLWSRVRLDAIGASGHSYGAVTVQAIAGKRYPVPAPGFVEPRCRAFVAFSPSPDRQGRLSLAQQFGAIDRPFLAITGSLDGDPLRGRGGVELGPESRASVYDGLPAGQRALLWLDGADHMTFGGNAERRIAARWGPFKRAPEVAAREPGHHALVARITGQWWRAHLLGDAAAAAALRSPPGLGSGDRWRSD
;
A
#
# COMPACT_ATOMS: atom_id res chain seq x y z
N MET A 1 -48.72 -66.26 5.81
CA MET A 1 -47.78 -65.43 6.60
C MET A 1 -46.51 -65.23 5.80
N GLN A 2 -46.40 -64.12 5.06
CA GLN A 2 -45.23 -63.78 4.26
C GLN A 2 -44.42 -62.69 4.97
N ARG A 3 -43.17 -62.99 5.33
CA ARG A 3 -42.23 -62.05 5.92
C ARG A 3 -41.54 -61.32 4.78
N ARG A 4 -41.75 -59.99 4.68
CA ARG A 4 -41.01 -59.08 3.79
C ARG A 4 -39.71 -58.67 4.45
N HIS A 5 -38.59 -58.99 3.84
CA HIS A 5 -37.26 -58.45 4.21
C HIS A 5 -37.09 -57.06 3.61
N LEU A 6 -36.92 -56.05 4.46
CA LEU A 6 -36.47 -54.73 4.08
C LEU A 6 -34.93 -54.71 4.03
N LEU A 7 -34.36 -54.55 2.84
CA LEU A 7 -32.95 -54.28 2.65
C LEU A 7 -32.73 -52.77 2.83
N GLY A 8 -32.08 -52.38 3.90
CA GLY A 8 -31.62 -51.03 4.11
C GLY A 8 -30.37 -50.72 3.25
N ALA A 9 -30.47 -49.77 2.33
CA ALA A 9 -29.33 -49.26 1.60
C ALA A 9 -28.52 -48.32 2.51
N VAL A 10 -27.30 -48.72 2.89
CA VAL A 10 -26.34 -47.88 3.58
C VAL A 10 -25.66 -47.00 2.50
N GLY A 11 -26.02 -45.73 2.44
CA GLY A 11 -25.37 -44.76 1.61
C GLY A 11 -23.96 -44.45 2.15
N ALA A 12 -22.93 -44.84 1.42
CA ALA A 12 -21.56 -44.42 1.70
C ALA A 12 -21.41 -42.92 1.37
N ALA A 13 -21.35 -42.08 2.40
CA ALA A 13 -20.93 -40.68 2.24
C ALA A 13 -19.46 -40.69 1.83
N ALA A 14 -19.18 -40.33 0.57
CA ALA A 14 -17.85 -40.08 0.12
C ALA A 14 -17.29 -38.82 0.80
N TRP A 15 -16.38 -39.01 1.73
CA TRP A 15 -15.56 -37.95 2.27
C TRP A 15 -14.61 -37.46 1.17
N TRP A 16 -14.93 -36.31 0.58
CA TRP A 16 -13.99 -35.55 -0.25
C TRP A 16 -13.03 -34.89 0.75
N PRO A 17 -11.71 -35.16 0.69
CA PRO A 17 -10.76 -34.39 1.46
C PRO A 17 -10.76 -32.97 0.87
N GLY A 18 -11.38 -32.03 1.58
CA GLY A 18 -11.25 -30.63 1.25
C GLY A 18 -9.77 -30.31 1.16
N ALA A 19 -9.31 -29.85 0.01
CA ALA A 19 -7.95 -29.37 -0.17
C ALA A 19 -7.73 -28.26 0.87
N ILE A 20 -6.90 -28.53 1.88
CA ILE A 20 -6.45 -27.51 2.83
C ILE A 20 -5.68 -26.51 1.98
N ALA A 21 -6.27 -25.33 1.76
CA ALA A 21 -5.60 -24.25 1.04
C ALA A 21 -4.25 -23.99 1.73
N ARG A 22 -3.17 -24.29 1.00
CA ARG A 22 -1.80 -24.15 1.53
C ARG A 22 -1.48 -22.66 1.59
N VAL A 23 -1.53 -22.06 2.77
CA VAL A 23 -1.08 -20.69 2.98
C VAL A 23 0.41 -20.62 2.63
N LEU A 24 0.74 -19.89 1.58
CA LEU A 24 2.14 -19.65 1.21
C LEU A 24 2.73 -18.61 2.16
N PRO A 25 3.84 -18.93 2.85
CA PRO A 25 4.49 -17.94 3.71
C PRO A 25 5.01 -16.78 2.89
N ALA A 26 5.14 -15.60 3.53
CA ALA A 26 5.86 -14.48 2.92
C ALA A 26 7.32 -14.89 2.68
N ALA A 27 7.82 -14.61 1.48
CA ALA A 27 9.20 -14.87 1.10
C ALA A 27 9.99 -13.55 1.06
N ASP A 28 11.17 -13.55 1.68
CA ASP A 28 12.12 -12.45 1.53
C ASP A 28 13.04 -12.75 0.35
N GLU A 29 13.06 -11.83 -0.61
CA GLU A 29 13.84 -11.92 -1.84
C GLU A 29 14.73 -10.69 -2.01
N SER A 30 15.67 -10.75 -2.93
CA SER A 30 16.45 -9.60 -3.38
C SER A 30 16.49 -9.60 -4.91
N TRP A 31 16.10 -8.48 -5.53
CA TRP A 31 16.12 -8.32 -6.97
C TRP A 31 17.13 -7.26 -7.36
N THR A 32 17.99 -7.57 -8.32
CA THR A 32 19.09 -6.68 -8.74
C THR A 32 18.76 -6.04 -10.09
N ASP A 33 18.68 -4.72 -10.09
CA ASP A 33 18.70 -3.90 -11.27
C ASP A 33 20.15 -3.69 -11.71
N ALA A 34 20.59 -4.53 -12.64
CA ALA A 34 21.97 -4.51 -13.13
C ALA A 34 22.32 -3.20 -13.86
N ALA A 35 21.35 -2.54 -14.48
CA ALA A 35 21.58 -1.28 -15.20
C ALA A 35 21.91 -0.12 -14.26
N ARG A 36 21.43 -0.19 -13.00
CA ARG A 36 21.69 0.83 -11.96
C ARG A 36 22.64 0.36 -10.88
N ASP A 37 23.19 -0.87 -10.98
CA ASP A 37 23.96 -1.53 -9.92
C ASP A 37 23.24 -1.43 -8.56
N ARG A 38 21.95 -1.83 -8.54
CA ARG A 38 21.10 -1.58 -7.39
C ARG A 38 20.28 -2.82 -7.01
N THR A 39 20.55 -3.35 -5.83
CA THR A 39 19.83 -4.50 -5.27
C THR A 39 18.73 -4.04 -4.34
N LEU A 40 17.50 -4.48 -4.59
CA LEU A 40 16.31 -4.16 -3.82
C LEU A 40 15.91 -5.37 -2.96
N PRO A 41 16.06 -5.30 -1.63
CA PRO A 41 15.44 -6.28 -0.75
C PRO A 41 13.92 -6.15 -0.82
N MET A 42 13.23 -7.27 -0.87
CA MET A 42 11.79 -7.31 -1.03
C MET A 42 11.15 -8.36 -0.13
N ARG A 43 9.90 -8.15 0.22
CA ARG A 43 9.03 -9.19 0.79
C ARG A 43 7.88 -9.46 -0.17
N VAL A 44 7.74 -10.72 -0.57
CA VAL A 44 6.77 -11.19 -1.56
C VAL A 44 5.73 -12.05 -0.85
N ARG A 45 4.45 -11.75 -1.07
CA ARG A 45 3.31 -12.53 -0.57
C ARG A 45 2.44 -12.95 -1.73
N TRP A 46 2.31 -14.24 -1.91
CA TRP A 46 1.41 -14.81 -2.89
C TRP A 46 0.04 -15.08 -2.27
N PRO A 47 -1.05 -14.78 -2.99
CA PRO A 47 -2.37 -15.18 -2.54
C PRO A 47 -2.52 -16.70 -2.63
N ASP A 48 -3.37 -17.23 -1.75
CA ASP A 48 -3.69 -18.66 -1.74
C ASP A 48 -4.46 -19.07 -3.03
N GLY A 49 -4.51 -20.38 -3.27
CA GLY A 49 -5.21 -20.93 -4.43
C GLY A 49 -4.41 -20.85 -5.73
N GLU A 50 -5.09 -21.09 -6.85
CA GLU A 50 -4.51 -21.18 -8.20
C GLU A 50 -5.07 -20.12 -9.15
N ASP A 51 -6.01 -19.30 -8.71
CA ASP A 51 -6.66 -18.29 -9.53
C ASP A 51 -5.69 -17.20 -10.02
N ALA A 52 -6.06 -16.54 -11.10
CA ALA A 52 -5.36 -15.37 -11.60
C ALA A 52 -5.46 -14.22 -10.56
N CYS A 53 -4.36 -13.52 -10.32
CA CYS A 53 -4.28 -12.46 -9.32
C CYS A 53 -3.72 -11.16 -9.91
N GLY A 54 -4.20 -10.02 -9.39
CA GLY A 54 -3.53 -8.73 -9.57
C GLY A 54 -2.27 -8.64 -8.72
N ALA A 55 -1.48 -7.58 -8.93
CA ALA A 55 -0.27 -7.31 -8.15
C ALA A 55 -0.33 -5.93 -7.49
N ILE A 56 0.15 -5.84 -6.26
CA ILE A 56 0.26 -4.57 -5.52
C ILE A 56 1.72 -4.38 -5.11
N VAL A 57 2.31 -3.25 -5.49
CA VAL A 57 3.68 -2.88 -5.11
C VAL A 57 3.62 -1.81 -4.02
N HIS A 58 4.16 -2.12 -2.83
CA HIS A 58 4.13 -1.24 -1.67
C HIS A 58 5.50 -0.61 -1.39
N SER A 59 5.51 0.70 -1.16
CA SER A 59 6.67 1.54 -0.88
C SER A 59 6.64 2.03 0.57
N HIS A 60 7.65 1.69 1.37
CA HIS A 60 7.74 2.07 2.78
C HIS A 60 8.01 3.56 3.01
N GLY A 61 7.78 4.03 4.23
CA GLY A 61 8.13 5.38 4.70
C GLY A 61 9.64 5.59 4.84
N LEU A 62 10.03 6.82 5.13
CA LEU A 62 11.43 7.18 5.38
C LEU A 62 12.00 6.38 6.57
N GLY A 63 13.16 5.75 6.39
CA GLY A 63 13.79 4.89 7.40
C GLY A 63 13.08 3.55 7.62
N GLY A 64 12.12 3.18 6.75
CA GLY A 64 11.42 1.90 6.81
C GLY A 64 12.17 0.77 6.13
N SER A 65 11.51 -0.36 5.96
CA SER A 65 12.04 -1.57 5.35
C SER A 65 10.97 -2.29 4.53
N ARG A 66 11.31 -3.45 3.94
CA ARG A 66 10.34 -4.36 3.30
C ARG A 66 9.27 -4.91 4.24
N GLU A 67 9.40 -4.69 5.55
CA GLU A 67 8.42 -5.06 6.56
C GLU A 67 7.38 -3.95 6.80
N GLY A 68 7.63 -2.75 6.27
CA GLY A 68 6.69 -1.64 6.28
C GLY A 68 5.39 -2.00 5.58
N GLY A 69 4.24 -1.74 6.22
CA GLY A 69 2.93 -2.07 5.66
C GLY A 69 2.53 -3.54 5.81
N ASP A 70 3.14 -4.29 6.71
CA ASP A 70 2.91 -5.73 6.90
C ASP A 70 1.44 -6.07 7.14
N ALA A 71 0.73 -5.24 7.91
CA ALA A 71 -0.71 -5.39 8.16
C ALA A 71 -1.53 -5.29 6.86
N TRP A 72 -1.16 -4.39 5.98
CA TRP A 72 -1.81 -4.23 4.69
C TRP A 72 -1.50 -5.37 3.74
N GLY A 73 -0.21 -5.74 3.67
CA GLY A 73 0.27 -6.82 2.80
C GLY A 73 -0.39 -8.17 3.08
N GLY A 74 -0.61 -8.51 4.35
CA GLY A 74 -1.36 -9.69 4.73
C GLY A 74 -2.81 -9.64 4.23
N ALA A 75 -3.50 -8.53 4.52
CA ALA A 75 -4.90 -8.36 4.13
C ALA A 75 -5.10 -8.34 2.60
N TRP A 76 -4.19 -7.73 1.85
CA TRP A 76 -4.27 -7.70 0.38
C TRP A 76 -3.97 -9.07 -0.23
N ARG A 77 -3.03 -9.83 0.35
CA ARG A 77 -2.83 -11.24 -0.01
C ARG A 77 -4.12 -12.03 0.18
N ASP A 78 -4.77 -11.88 1.33
CA ASP A 78 -6.03 -12.57 1.65
C ASP A 78 -7.19 -12.12 0.75
N ALA A 79 -7.11 -10.89 0.21
CA ALA A 79 -8.03 -10.38 -0.81
C ALA A 79 -7.74 -10.87 -2.24
N GLY A 80 -6.71 -11.73 -2.45
CA GLY A 80 -6.39 -12.37 -3.72
C GLY A 80 -5.32 -11.67 -4.55
N PHE A 81 -4.43 -10.88 -3.94
CA PHE A 81 -3.37 -10.15 -4.66
C PHE A 81 -1.97 -10.69 -4.35
N LEU A 82 -1.11 -10.75 -5.38
CA LEU A 82 0.33 -10.77 -5.18
C LEU A 82 0.76 -9.43 -4.58
N VAL A 83 1.46 -9.44 -3.45
CA VAL A 83 1.92 -8.21 -2.77
C VAL A 83 3.43 -8.21 -2.66
N LEU A 84 4.04 -7.11 -3.13
CA LEU A 84 5.49 -6.91 -3.11
C LEU A 84 5.81 -5.66 -2.28
N HIS A 85 6.49 -5.83 -1.17
CA HIS A 85 6.99 -4.73 -0.34
C HIS A 85 8.43 -4.44 -0.74
N VAL A 86 8.68 -3.26 -1.29
CA VAL A 86 9.99 -2.84 -1.79
C VAL A 86 10.76 -2.11 -0.70
N GLN A 87 11.99 -2.54 -0.39
CA GLN A 87 12.91 -1.75 0.41
C GLN A 87 13.79 -0.90 -0.51
N HIS A 88 13.85 0.41 -0.22
CA HIS A 88 14.55 1.39 -1.06
C HIS A 88 15.89 1.77 -0.44
N PRO A 89 17.04 1.23 -0.89
CA PRO A 89 18.35 1.61 -0.38
C PRO A 89 18.59 3.13 -0.45
N GLY A 90 19.26 3.66 0.56
CA GLY A 90 19.50 5.10 0.70
C GLY A 90 18.40 5.90 1.41
N SER A 91 17.21 5.32 1.58
CA SER A 91 16.12 5.91 2.37
C SER A 91 15.46 4.90 3.31
N ASP A 92 16.06 3.76 3.47
CA ASP A 92 15.64 2.64 4.31
C ASP A 92 16.30 2.65 5.69
N ILE A 93 15.95 1.69 6.51
CA ILE A 93 16.50 1.53 7.87
C ILE A 93 18.01 1.30 7.84
N GLN A 94 18.55 0.64 6.80
CA GLN A 94 19.98 0.37 6.71
C GLN A 94 20.77 1.66 6.51
N ALA A 95 20.32 2.54 5.60
CA ALA A 95 20.96 3.84 5.40
C ALA A 95 21.02 4.66 6.70
N PHE A 96 19.99 4.58 7.55
CA PHE A 96 19.97 5.27 8.85
C PHE A 96 20.88 4.62 9.89
N ARG A 97 21.01 3.30 9.89
CA ARG A 97 21.94 2.59 10.75
C ARG A 97 23.40 2.94 10.44
N ASP A 98 23.72 3.07 9.17
CA ASP A 98 25.10 3.33 8.69
C ASP A 98 25.47 4.82 8.75
N GLY A 99 24.54 5.71 8.39
CA GLY A 99 24.79 7.14 8.20
C GLY A 99 24.25 8.07 9.28
N GLY A 100 23.50 7.56 10.28
CA GLY A 100 22.96 8.34 11.39
C GLY A 100 22.13 9.54 10.93
N MET A 101 22.33 10.71 11.55
CA MET A 101 21.63 11.95 11.22
C MET A 101 21.96 12.50 9.82
N GLY A 102 23.16 12.18 9.28
CA GLY A 102 23.53 12.54 7.92
C GLY A 102 22.68 11.86 6.87
N ALA A 103 22.35 10.57 7.10
CA ALA A 103 21.50 9.79 6.19
C ALA A 103 20.10 10.41 5.98
N LEU A 104 19.54 11.06 7.00
CA LEU A 104 18.24 11.71 6.88
C LEU A 104 18.26 12.86 5.85
N ARG A 105 19.36 13.62 5.81
CA ARG A 105 19.53 14.69 4.82
C ARG A 105 19.64 14.14 3.42
N GLU A 106 20.46 13.10 3.23
CA GLU A 106 20.64 12.45 1.93
C GLU A 106 19.35 11.77 1.46
N ALA A 107 18.66 11.06 2.37
CA ALA A 107 17.41 10.35 2.07
C ALA A 107 16.23 11.27 1.67
N THR A 108 16.32 12.57 1.97
CA THR A 108 15.27 13.55 1.61
C THR A 108 15.62 14.41 0.41
N ARG A 109 16.75 14.16 -0.27
CA ARG A 109 17.12 14.84 -1.51
C ARG A 109 16.20 14.44 -2.67
N PRO A 110 16.00 15.32 -3.67
CA PRO A 110 15.23 15.00 -4.87
C PRO A 110 15.69 13.73 -5.60
N GLU A 111 16.99 13.49 -5.65
CA GLU A 111 17.61 12.32 -6.29
C GLU A 111 17.14 11.02 -5.66
N GLN A 112 16.86 11.02 -4.35
CA GLN A 112 16.33 9.84 -3.67
C GLN A 112 14.90 9.53 -4.11
N LEU A 113 14.07 10.55 -4.38
CA LEU A 113 12.74 10.31 -4.97
C LEU A 113 12.86 9.72 -6.38
N VAL A 114 13.79 10.24 -7.20
CA VAL A 114 14.08 9.68 -8.54
C VAL A 114 14.46 8.21 -8.42
N ALA A 115 15.37 7.88 -7.49
CA ALA A 115 15.80 6.50 -7.25
C ALA A 115 14.62 5.60 -6.83
N ARG A 116 13.75 6.06 -5.91
CA ARG A 116 12.57 5.30 -5.46
C ARG A 116 11.55 5.06 -6.59
N VAL A 117 11.31 6.07 -7.44
CA VAL A 117 10.45 5.90 -8.63
C VAL A 117 11.05 4.86 -9.57
N ALA A 118 12.36 4.92 -9.82
CA ALA A 118 13.05 3.93 -10.66
C ALA A 118 13.01 2.51 -10.04
N ASP A 119 13.09 2.40 -8.70
CA ASP A 119 12.94 1.12 -8.00
C ASP A 119 11.53 0.52 -8.20
N MET A 120 10.48 1.34 -8.09
CA MET A 120 9.10 0.89 -8.34
C MET A 120 8.92 0.41 -9.78
N ARG A 121 9.47 1.15 -10.76
CA ARG A 121 9.43 0.76 -12.18
C ARG A 121 10.15 -0.55 -12.43
N PHE A 122 11.37 -0.69 -11.91
CA PHE A 122 12.13 -1.92 -12.03
C PHE A 122 11.37 -3.13 -11.49
N VAL A 123 10.71 -2.98 -10.33
CA VAL A 123 9.89 -4.06 -9.77
C VAL A 123 8.71 -4.41 -10.68
N ILE A 124 8.06 -3.41 -11.28
CA ILE A 124 6.97 -3.63 -12.23
C ILE A 124 7.49 -4.27 -13.54
N ASP A 125 8.68 -3.88 -14.02
CA ASP A 125 9.35 -4.51 -15.17
C ASP A 125 9.62 -5.99 -14.89
N GLU A 126 10.09 -6.32 -13.70
CA GLU A 126 10.35 -7.70 -13.27
C GLU A 126 9.06 -8.52 -13.11
N ILE A 127 7.99 -7.93 -12.58
CA ILE A 127 6.66 -8.56 -12.55
C ILE A 127 6.24 -8.92 -13.99
N GLU A 128 6.32 -7.96 -14.91
CA GLU A 128 5.93 -8.13 -16.30
C GLU A 128 6.77 -9.21 -17.00
N ARG A 129 8.09 -9.15 -16.83
CA ARG A 129 9.01 -10.14 -17.41
C ARG A 129 8.69 -11.56 -16.93
N ARG A 130 8.57 -11.75 -15.61
CA ARG A 130 8.30 -13.04 -14.98
C ARG A 130 6.92 -13.58 -15.34
N ALA A 131 5.90 -12.71 -15.38
CA ALA A 131 4.55 -13.10 -15.80
C ALA A 131 4.51 -13.55 -17.26
N ARG A 132 5.25 -12.88 -18.16
CA ARG A 132 5.37 -13.29 -19.58
C ARG A 132 6.13 -14.61 -19.77
N GLU A 133 7.10 -14.92 -18.93
CA GLU A 133 7.78 -16.22 -18.90
C GLU A 133 6.86 -17.36 -18.44
N ARG A 134 5.75 -17.05 -17.77
CA ARG A 134 4.70 -17.97 -17.33
C ARG A 134 5.22 -19.17 -16.50
N ARG A 135 6.26 -18.96 -15.69
CA ARG A 135 6.85 -20.00 -14.85
C ARG A 135 6.27 -20.01 -13.45
N GLY A 136 5.80 -21.16 -12.98
CA GLY A 136 5.27 -21.33 -11.62
C GLY A 136 4.14 -20.34 -11.32
N LEU A 137 4.16 -19.74 -10.14
CA LEU A 137 3.12 -18.81 -9.68
C LEU A 137 3.01 -17.54 -10.54
N TRP A 138 4.06 -17.15 -11.26
CA TRP A 138 4.07 -15.96 -12.10
C TRP A 138 3.09 -16.04 -13.29
N SER A 139 2.72 -17.26 -13.71
CA SER A 139 1.70 -17.47 -14.75
C SER A 139 0.30 -16.99 -14.36
N ARG A 140 0.07 -16.76 -13.07
CA ARG A 140 -1.20 -16.28 -12.49
C ARG A 140 -1.34 -14.75 -12.51
N VAL A 141 -0.24 -14.02 -12.68
CA VAL A 141 -0.24 -12.56 -12.55
C VAL A 141 -0.91 -11.88 -13.74
N ARG A 142 -1.91 -11.08 -13.46
CA ARG A 142 -2.61 -10.23 -14.44
C ARG A 142 -1.88 -8.90 -14.58
N LEU A 143 -1.29 -8.66 -15.75
CA LEU A 143 -0.54 -7.44 -16.06
C LEU A 143 -1.45 -6.20 -16.25
N ASP A 144 -2.73 -6.41 -16.46
CA ASP A 144 -3.76 -5.36 -16.54
C ASP A 144 -4.32 -4.95 -15.16
N ALA A 145 -3.85 -5.58 -14.06
CA ALA A 145 -4.34 -5.43 -12.70
C ALA A 145 -3.19 -5.13 -11.71
N ILE A 146 -2.35 -4.13 -12.01
CA ILE A 146 -1.26 -3.69 -11.15
C ILE A 146 -1.67 -2.42 -10.39
N GLY A 147 -1.47 -2.42 -9.08
CA GLY A 147 -1.67 -1.27 -8.20
C GLY A 147 -0.39 -0.87 -7.46
N ALA A 148 -0.32 0.38 -7.01
CA ALA A 148 0.79 0.86 -6.19
C ALA A 148 0.29 1.52 -4.91
N SER A 149 1.01 1.27 -3.83
CA SER A 149 0.69 1.79 -2.50
C SER A 149 1.95 2.28 -1.80
N GLY A 150 1.78 3.18 -0.82
CA GLY A 150 2.91 3.59 0.00
C GLY A 150 2.51 4.45 1.18
N HIS A 151 3.37 4.45 2.21
CA HIS A 151 3.19 5.24 3.43
C HIS A 151 4.21 6.37 3.51
N SER A 152 3.79 7.56 3.92
CA SER A 152 4.68 8.70 4.20
C SER A 152 5.57 9.03 2.98
N TYR A 153 6.89 8.84 3.04
CA TYR A 153 7.76 9.00 1.88
C TYR A 153 7.41 8.02 0.74
N GLY A 154 6.89 6.82 1.08
CA GLY A 154 6.30 5.91 0.11
C GLY A 154 5.05 6.47 -0.56
N ALA A 155 4.21 7.22 0.18
CA ALA A 155 3.08 7.92 -0.42
C ALA A 155 3.53 9.01 -1.39
N VAL A 156 4.63 9.74 -1.10
CA VAL A 156 5.25 10.69 -2.05
C VAL A 156 5.71 9.96 -3.31
N THR A 157 6.31 8.78 -3.18
CA THR A 157 6.72 7.94 -4.31
C THR A 157 5.50 7.52 -5.15
N VAL A 158 4.42 7.08 -4.50
CA VAL A 158 3.16 6.70 -5.17
C VAL A 158 2.51 7.89 -5.87
N GLN A 159 2.45 9.06 -5.21
CA GLN A 159 1.97 10.29 -5.84
C GLN A 159 2.77 10.65 -7.10
N ALA A 160 4.09 10.46 -7.07
CA ALA A 160 4.96 10.72 -8.22
C ALA A 160 4.63 9.81 -9.40
N ILE A 161 4.55 8.47 -9.17
CA ILE A 161 4.23 7.52 -10.24
C ILE A 161 2.77 7.59 -10.70
N ALA A 162 1.87 8.14 -9.88
CA ALA A 162 0.49 8.41 -10.26
C ALA A 162 0.36 9.65 -11.16
N GLY A 163 1.34 10.56 -11.19
CA GLY A 163 1.31 11.75 -12.04
C GLY A 163 1.29 13.09 -11.32
N LYS A 164 1.62 13.11 -10.00
CA LYS A 164 1.82 14.38 -9.29
C LYS A 164 2.84 15.25 -10.01
N ARG A 165 2.49 16.52 -10.23
CA ARG A 165 3.39 17.52 -10.80
C ARG A 165 4.19 18.22 -9.70
N TYR A 166 5.42 18.59 -10.05
CA TYR A 166 6.36 19.27 -9.18
C TYR A 166 6.65 20.68 -9.72
N PRO A 167 7.02 21.65 -8.86
CA PRO A 167 7.25 23.04 -9.29
C PRO A 167 8.55 23.24 -10.11
N VAL A 168 9.35 22.21 -10.24
CA VAL A 168 10.56 22.17 -11.07
C VAL A 168 10.39 21.08 -12.12
N PRO A 169 11.05 21.19 -13.30
CA PRO A 169 11.06 20.09 -14.25
C PRO A 169 11.51 18.80 -13.56
N ALA A 170 10.65 17.82 -13.54
CA ALA A 170 10.95 16.48 -13.04
C ALA A 170 10.97 15.51 -14.23
N PRO A 171 11.82 14.48 -14.20
CA PRO A 171 11.69 13.37 -15.15
C PRO A 171 10.24 12.87 -15.15
N GLY A 172 9.74 12.38 -16.27
CA GLY A 172 8.40 11.80 -16.34
C GLY A 172 8.28 10.63 -15.35
N PHE A 173 7.56 10.86 -14.22
CA PHE A 173 7.43 9.86 -13.17
C PHE A 173 6.25 8.91 -13.36
N VAL A 174 5.32 9.23 -14.25
CA VAL A 174 4.10 8.43 -14.47
C VAL A 174 4.44 6.99 -14.83
N GLU A 175 3.83 6.03 -14.10
CA GLU A 175 3.90 4.61 -14.41
C GLU A 175 2.54 4.14 -14.96
N PRO A 176 2.37 4.06 -16.28
CA PRO A 176 1.06 3.86 -16.91
C PRO A 176 0.49 2.45 -16.69
N ARG A 177 1.30 1.49 -16.27
CA ARG A 177 0.85 0.12 -15.95
C ARG A 177 0.11 0.04 -14.63
N CYS A 178 0.31 1.01 -13.72
CA CYS A 178 -0.47 1.10 -12.48
C CYS A 178 -1.89 1.59 -12.78
N ARG A 179 -2.90 0.82 -12.36
CA ARG A 179 -4.31 1.06 -12.64
C ARG A 179 -5.06 1.70 -11.48
N ALA A 180 -4.52 1.62 -10.26
CA ALA A 180 -5.06 2.25 -9.05
C ALA A 180 -3.98 2.49 -8.01
N PHE A 181 -4.23 3.45 -7.11
CA PHE A 181 -3.27 3.90 -6.11
C PHE A 181 -3.88 4.00 -4.71
N VAL A 182 -3.07 3.71 -3.67
CA VAL A 182 -3.39 3.99 -2.26
C VAL A 182 -2.21 4.71 -1.63
N ALA A 183 -2.45 5.90 -1.09
CA ALA A 183 -1.44 6.70 -0.41
C ALA A 183 -1.82 6.91 1.07
N PHE A 184 -1.03 6.34 1.96
CA PHE A 184 -1.15 6.51 3.40
C PHE A 184 -0.32 7.72 3.84
N SER A 185 -0.94 8.66 4.55
CA SER A 185 -0.31 9.93 4.94
C SER A 185 0.25 10.69 3.72
N PRO A 186 -0.56 10.96 2.68
CA PRO A 186 -0.09 11.67 1.48
C PRO A 186 0.30 13.11 1.82
N SER A 187 1.01 13.78 0.91
CA SER A 187 1.50 15.13 1.16
C SER A 187 1.37 16.02 -0.10
N PRO A 188 0.78 17.21 0.02
CA PRO A 188 0.95 18.26 -0.98
C PRO A 188 2.39 18.79 -0.97
N ASP A 189 2.71 19.71 -1.88
CA ASP A 189 3.99 20.41 -1.87
C ASP A 189 4.11 21.31 -0.63
N ARG A 190 5.16 21.08 0.18
CA ARG A 190 5.42 21.83 1.40
C ARG A 190 5.70 23.33 1.15
N GLN A 191 6.10 23.69 -0.06
CA GLN A 191 6.47 25.05 -0.39
C GLN A 191 5.29 25.84 -0.99
N GLY A 192 4.16 25.17 -1.25
CA GLY A 192 2.94 25.83 -1.74
C GLY A 192 3.08 26.52 -3.10
N ARG A 193 4.10 26.16 -3.90
CA ARG A 193 4.39 26.81 -5.19
C ARG A 193 3.38 26.46 -6.29
N LEU A 194 2.68 25.34 -6.14
CA LEU A 194 1.61 24.90 -7.04
C LEU A 194 0.32 24.74 -6.24
N SER A 195 -0.82 25.12 -6.83
CA SER A 195 -2.11 24.80 -6.25
C SER A 195 -2.33 23.28 -6.22
N LEU A 196 -3.27 22.80 -5.40
CA LEU A 196 -3.60 21.37 -5.32
C LEU A 196 -4.00 20.81 -6.69
N ALA A 197 -4.83 21.54 -7.44
CA ALA A 197 -5.24 21.16 -8.79
C ALA A 197 -4.05 21.08 -9.76
N GLN A 198 -3.09 22.00 -9.66
CA GLN A 198 -1.87 21.93 -10.46
C GLN A 198 -0.99 20.74 -10.11
N GLN A 199 -0.94 20.36 -8.81
CA GLN A 199 -0.15 19.22 -8.35
C GLN A 199 -0.79 17.89 -8.76
N PHE A 200 -2.08 17.71 -8.55
CA PHE A 200 -2.75 16.40 -8.60
C PHE A 200 -3.73 16.25 -9.76
N GLY A 201 -4.15 17.33 -10.42
CA GLY A 201 -5.18 17.30 -11.46
C GLY A 201 -4.82 16.49 -12.72
N ALA A 202 -3.57 16.03 -12.86
CA ALA A 202 -3.15 15.15 -13.95
C ALA A 202 -3.25 13.65 -13.62
N ILE A 203 -3.63 13.29 -12.38
CA ILE A 203 -3.80 11.88 -11.97
C ILE A 203 -5.13 11.38 -12.51
N ASP A 204 -5.08 10.51 -13.51
CA ASP A 204 -6.22 10.02 -14.28
C ASP A 204 -6.69 8.61 -13.88
N ARG A 205 -6.19 8.10 -12.76
CA ARG A 205 -6.49 6.76 -12.23
C ARG A 205 -7.08 6.85 -10.82
N PRO A 206 -7.86 5.84 -10.40
CA PRO A 206 -8.39 5.76 -9.05
C PRO A 206 -7.31 5.97 -7.98
N PHE A 207 -7.51 6.95 -7.11
CA PHE A 207 -6.55 7.33 -6.07
C PHE A 207 -7.24 7.46 -4.71
N LEU A 208 -6.87 6.61 -3.77
CA LEU A 208 -7.33 6.64 -2.38
C LEU A 208 -6.28 7.31 -1.50
N ALA A 209 -6.63 8.45 -0.92
CA ALA A 209 -5.87 9.13 0.13
C ALA A 209 -6.34 8.63 1.50
N ILE A 210 -5.41 8.30 2.40
CA ILE A 210 -5.73 7.85 3.77
C ILE A 210 -4.92 8.68 4.76
N THR A 211 -5.60 9.28 5.74
CA THR A 211 -4.99 10.07 6.82
C THR A 211 -5.84 9.97 8.09
N GLY A 212 -5.45 10.66 9.17
CA GLY A 212 -6.19 10.65 10.43
C GLY A 212 -6.01 11.93 11.23
N SER A 213 -6.86 12.13 12.23
CA SER A 213 -6.93 13.38 13.01
C SER A 213 -5.64 13.72 13.77
N LEU A 214 -4.75 12.74 13.98
CA LEU A 214 -3.46 12.92 14.66
C LEU A 214 -2.26 12.68 13.71
N ASP A 215 -2.48 12.64 12.39
CA ASP A 215 -1.44 12.41 11.38
C ASP A 215 -0.60 13.67 11.12
N GLY A 216 0.17 14.07 12.15
CA GLY A 216 1.07 15.22 12.11
C GLY A 216 2.32 14.99 11.25
N ASP A 217 3.18 16.02 11.25
CA ASP A 217 4.46 15.99 10.55
C ASP A 217 5.55 15.33 11.40
N PRO A 218 6.08 14.15 11.00
CA PRO A 218 7.18 13.53 11.73
C PRO A 218 8.51 14.29 11.58
N LEU A 219 8.60 15.23 10.63
CA LEU A 219 9.80 16.02 10.34
C LEU A 219 9.65 17.49 10.77
N ARG A 220 8.96 17.76 11.89
CA ARG A 220 8.76 19.11 12.41
C ARG A 220 10.05 19.94 12.40
N GLY A 221 9.92 21.24 12.01
CA GLY A 221 11.05 22.19 12.02
C GLY A 221 12.02 22.10 10.83
N ARG A 222 11.73 21.30 9.77
CA ARG A 222 12.59 21.18 8.58
C ARG A 222 12.22 22.10 7.41
N GLY A 223 11.66 23.26 7.69
CA GLY A 223 11.31 24.27 6.69
C GLY A 223 10.04 23.94 5.87
N GLY A 224 9.42 24.97 5.29
CA GLY A 224 8.15 24.85 4.59
C GLY A 224 6.92 24.79 5.51
N VAL A 225 5.76 24.53 4.91
CA VAL A 225 4.50 24.39 5.64
C VAL A 225 4.50 23.06 6.42
N GLU A 226 4.15 23.11 7.71
CA GLU A 226 3.99 21.90 8.51
C GLU A 226 2.84 21.05 7.94
N LEU A 227 3.13 19.76 7.72
CA LEU A 227 2.14 18.81 7.23
C LEU A 227 1.28 18.34 8.40
N GLY A 228 0.09 18.91 8.53
CA GLY A 228 -0.93 18.46 9.47
C GLY A 228 -1.96 17.55 8.81
N PRO A 229 -2.89 17.00 9.61
CA PRO A 229 -3.96 16.13 9.15
C PRO A 229 -4.77 16.71 7.99
N GLU A 230 -5.22 17.96 8.10
CA GLU A 230 -6.02 18.63 7.07
C GLU A 230 -5.21 18.89 5.78
N SER A 231 -3.92 19.22 5.91
CA SER A 231 -3.02 19.35 4.76
C SER A 231 -2.88 18.03 4.00
N ARG A 232 -2.85 16.89 4.70
CA ARG A 232 -2.82 15.56 4.07
C ARG A 232 -4.15 15.23 3.40
N ALA A 233 -5.26 15.52 4.06
CA ALA A 233 -6.61 15.32 3.52
C ALA A 233 -6.87 16.17 2.27
N SER A 234 -6.28 17.38 2.18
CA SER A 234 -6.45 18.28 1.05
C SER A 234 -5.94 17.72 -0.29
N VAL A 235 -5.11 16.67 -0.27
CA VAL A 235 -4.73 15.95 -1.50
C VAL A 235 -5.96 15.49 -2.27
N TYR A 236 -7.01 15.03 -1.58
CA TYR A 236 -8.28 14.66 -2.19
C TYR A 236 -8.87 15.80 -3.03
N ASP A 237 -8.80 17.04 -2.54
CA ASP A 237 -9.41 18.19 -3.21
C ASP A 237 -8.68 18.59 -4.49
N GLY A 238 -7.41 18.17 -4.63
CA GLY A 238 -6.61 18.38 -5.84
C GLY A 238 -6.77 17.30 -6.91
N LEU A 239 -7.34 16.14 -6.56
CA LEU A 239 -7.54 15.02 -7.48
C LEU A 239 -8.77 15.23 -8.36
N PRO A 240 -8.78 14.73 -9.62
CA PRO A 240 -9.95 14.78 -10.49
C PRO A 240 -11.17 14.08 -9.91
N ALA A 241 -12.34 14.65 -10.12
CA ALA A 241 -13.62 14.03 -9.75
C ALA A 241 -13.81 12.68 -10.46
N GLY A 242 -14.47 11.74 -9.81
CA GLY A 242 -14.72 10.39 -10.33
C GLY A 242 -13.54 9.43 -10.21
N GLN A 243 -12.37 9.93 -9.76
CA GLN A 243 -11.15 9.12 -9.61
C GLN A 243 -10.56 9.18 -8.18
N ARG A 244 -11.27 9.76 -7.24
CA ARG A 244 -10.73 10.10 -5.92
C ARG A 244 -11.55 9.52 -4.77
N ALA A 245 -10.85 9.13 -3.71
CA ALA A 245 -11.45 8.82 -2.42
C ALA A 245 -10.55 9.29 -1.28
N LEU A 246 -11.15 9.59 -0.14
CA LEU A 246 -10.49 9.95 1.11
C LEU A 246 -11.06 9.12 2.25
N LEU A 247 -10.18 8.44 2.98
CA LEU A 247 -10.47 7.89 4.28
C LEU A 247 -9.76 8.73 5.35
N TRP A 248 -10.53 9.32 6.26
CA TRP A 248 -10.04 9.99 7.43
C TRP A 248 -10.41 9.19 8.67
N LEU A 249 -9.43 8.86 9.52
CA LEU A 249 -9.64 8.09 10.75
C LEU A 249 -9.44 8.96 11.98
N ASP A 250 -10.44 9.04 12.84
CA ASP A 250 -10.33 9.76 14.11
C ASP A 250 -9.41 9.04 15.07
N GLY A 251 -8.48 9.79 15.68
CA GLY A 251 -7.48 9.26 16.63
C GLY A 251 -6.34 8.47 16.00
N ALA A 252 -6.25 8.37 14.65
CA ALA A 252 -5.13 7.74 13.97
C ALA A 252 -3.98 8.74 13.76
N ASP A 253 -2.76 8.34 14.12
CA ASP A 253 -1.54 9.12 13.95
C ASP A 253 -0.73 8.64 12.72
N HIS A 254 0.38 9.34 12.44
CA HIS A 254 1.26 9.02 11.32
C HIS A 254 1.77 7.56 11.33
N MET A 255 2.06 7.03 12.52
CA MET A 255 2.60 5.68 12.68
C MET A 255 1.53 4.59 12.55
N THR A 256 0.25 4.91 12.79
CA THR A 256 -0.88 4.01 12.53
C THR A 256 -0.86 3.53 11.08
N PHE A 257 -0.55 4.43 10.14
CA PHE A 257 -0.54 4.14 8.70
C PHE A 257 0.73 3.45 8.21
N GLY A 258 1.74 3.32 9.05
CA GLY A 258 2.92 2.50 8.76
C GLY A 258 2.62 1.01 8.65
N GLY A 259 1.53 0.55 9.28
CA GLY A 259 1.10 -0.84 9.22
C GLY A 259 2.13 -1.85 9.74
N ASN A 260 3.03 -1.41 10.64
CA ASN A 260 4.14 -2.23 11.11
C ASN A 260 3.83 -2.90 12.44
N ALA A 261 4.07 -4.20 12.52
CA ALA A 261 4.30 -4.87 13.79
C ALA A 261 5.64 -4.44 14.43
N GLU A 262 6.54 -3.80 13.68
CA GLU A 262 7.89 -3.41 14.10
C GLU A 262 7.95 -2.13 14.93
N ARG A 263 7.14 -2.04 15.95
CA ARG A 263 7.19 -0.95 16.93
C ARG A 263 8.52 -0.81 17.68
N ARG A 264 9.42 -1.78 17.58
CA ARG A 264 10.64 -1.82 18.37
C ARG A 264 11.71 -0.82 17.95
N ILE A 265 11.74 -0.40 16.68
CA ILE A 265 12.78 0.51 16.18
C ILE A 265 12.38 1.96 16.39
N ALA A 266 11.15 2.34 16.11
CA ALA A 266 10.64 3.69 16.36
C ALA A 266 10.67 4.08 17.85
N ALA A 267 10.39 3.14 18.76
CA ALA A 267 10.45 3.37 20.21
C ALA A 267 11.87 3.69 20.72
N ARG A 268 12.92 3.28 19.99
CA ARG A 268 14.32 3.51 20.37
C ARG A 268 14.83 4.92 20.01
N TRP A 269 14.17 5.62 19.06
CA TRP A 269 14.62 6.92 18.54
C TRP A 269 13.85 8.13 19.09
N GLY A 270 13.13 7.98 20.18
CA GLY A 270 12.64 9.08 21.04
C GLY A 270 11.53 10.00 20.53
N PRO A 271 11.48 10.51 19.30
CA PRO A 271 10.45 11.49 18.88
C PRO A 271 9.07 10.88 18.59
N PHE A 272 8.95 9.56 18.56
CA PHE A 272 7.72 8.83 18.17
C PHE A 272 7.03 8.14 19.34
N LYS A 273 7.15 8.72 20.55
CA LYS A 273 6.39 8.21 21.69
C LYS A 273 4.89 8.45 21.45
N ARG A 274 4.17 7.37 21.16
CA ARG A 274 2.73 7.41 20.94
C ARG A 274 1.98 7.41 22.27
N ALA A 275 0.88 8.16 22.32
CA ALA A 275 -0.02 8.11 23.45
C ALA A 275 -0.68 6.71 23.55
N PRO A 276 -0.86 6.17 24.78
CA PRO A 276 -1.42 4.83 24.96
C PRO A 276 -2.80 4.64 24.31
N GLU A 277 -3.64 5.67 24.35
CA GLU A 277 -4.98 5.68 23.74
C GLU A 277 -4.94 5.57 22.22
N VAL A 278 -3.95 6.15 21.56
CA VAL A 278 -3.73 6.00 20.10
C VAL A 278 -3.34 4.56 19.78
N ALA A 279 -2.43 4.00 20.58
CA ALA A 279 -1.99 2.61 20.41
C ALA A 279 -3.13 1.61 20.66
N ALA A 280 -4.03 1.91 21.59
CA ALA A 280 -5.19 1.05 21.89
C ALA A 280 -6.21 1.00 20.75
N ARG A 281 -6.38 2.09 19.98
CA ARG A 281 -7.28 2.15 18.81
C ARG A 281 -6.71 1.48 17.55
N GLU A 282 -5.41 1.28 17.47
CA GLU A 282 -4.71 0.83 16.26
C GLU A 282 -5.25 -0.49 15.68
N PRO A 283 -5.57 -1.55 16.46
CA PRO A 283 -6.11 -2.77 15.87
C PRO A 283 -7.43 -2.55 15.13
N GLY A 284 -8.31 -1.69 15.65
CA GLY A 284 -9.56 -1.30 14.98
C GLY A 284 -9.31 -0.51 13.69
N HIS A 285 -8.40 0.47 13.72
CA HIS A 285 -8.00 1.22 12.53
C HIS A 285 -7.38 0.30 11.49
N HIS A 286 -6.50 -0.62 11.88
CA HIS A 286 -5.90 -1.58 10.95
C HIS A 286 -6.95 -2.48 10.29
N ALA A 287 -7.91 -3.01 11.05
CA ALA A 287 -8.99 -3.85 10.50
C ALA A 287 -9.86 -3.07 9.50
N LEU A 288 -10.19 -1.81 9.82
CA LEU A 288 -10.98 -0.94 8.93
C LEU A 288 -10.23 -0.60 7.65
N VAL A 289 -8.98 -0.17 7.76
CA VAL A 289 -8.11 0.14 6.61
C VAL A 289 -7.91 -1.09 5.73
N ALA A 290 -7.59 -2.25 6.30
CA ALA A 290 -7.40 -3.50 5.58
C ALA A 290 -8.64 -3.85 4.75
N ARG A 291 -9.84 -3.73 5.34
CA ARG A 291 -11.11 -3.99 4.65
C ARG A 291 -11.35 -3.00 3.51
N ILE A 292 -11.23 -1.70 3.76
CA ILE A 292 -11.51 -0.66 2.75
C ILE A 292 -10.50 -0.74 1.61
N THR A 293 -9.21 -0.91 1.91
CA THR A 293 -8.19 -1.02 0.86
C THR A 293 -8.28 -2.33 0.09
N GLY A 294 -8.66 -3.43 0.73
CA GLY A 294 -8.96 -4.69 0.04
C GLY A 294 -10.12 -4.55 -0.95
N GLN A 295 -11.21 -3.87 -0.55
CA GLN A 295 -12.33 -3.55 -1.45
C GLN A 295 -11.90 -2.58 -2.56
N TRP A 296 -11.06 -1.58 -2.26
CA TRP A 296 -10.50 -0.65 -3.25
C TRP A 296 -9.76 -1.39 -4.36
N TRP A 297 -8.85 -2.29 -4.00
CA TRP A 297 -8.11 -3.08 -4.97
C TRP A 297 -9.02 -4.00 -5.80
N ARG A 298 -9.97 -4.70 -5.16
CA ARG A 298 -10.91 -5.56 -5.87
C ARG A 298 -11.78 -4.79 -6.85
N ALA A 299 -12.30 -3.65 -6.45
CA ALA A 299 -13.14 -2.80 -7.31
C ALA A 299 -12.36 -2.28 -8.53
N HIS A 300 -11.17 -1.72 -8.30
CA HIS A 300 -10.45 -0.98 -9.35
C HIS A 300 -9.43 -1.81 -10.14
N LEU A 301 -8.96 -2.94 -9.62
CA LEU A 301 -8.03 -3.82 -10.32
C LEU A 301 -8.71 -5.06 -10.90
N LEU A 302 -9.75 -5.57 -10.24
CA LEU A 302 -10.43 -6.79 -10.67
C LEU A 302 -11.83 -6.54 -11.25
N GLY A 303 -12.35 -5.31 -11.16
CA GLY A 303 -13.69 -4.97 -11.62
C GLY A 303 -14.81 -5.58 -10.77
N ASP A 304 -14.53 -5.86 -9.48
CA ASP A 304 -15.49 -6.46 -8.57
C ASP A 304 -16.62 -5.47 -8.22
N ALA A 305 -17.81 -5.74 -8.77
CA ALA A 305 -18.98 -4.88 -8.59
C ALA A 305 -19.49 -4.85 -7.14
N ALA A 306 -19.34 -5.94 -6.38
CA ALA A 306 -19.72 -5.99 -4.97
C ALA A 306 -18.78 -5.14 -4.12
N ALA A 307 -17.47 -5.20 -4.38
CA ALA A 307 -16.49 -4.34 -3.74
C ALA A 307 -16.73 -2.86 -4.08
N ALA A 308 -17.02 -2.53 -5.32
CA ALA A 308 -17.39 -1.17 -5.74
C ALA A 308 -18.66 -0.67 -5.04
N ALA A 309 -19.67 -1.54 -4.89
CA ALA A 309 -20.88 -1.21 -4.15
C ALA A 309 -20.60 -0.94 -2.66
N ALA A 310 -19.75 -1.73 -2.03
CA ALA A 310 -19.36 -1.55 -0.64
C ALA A 310 -18.59 -0.24 -0.39
N LEU A 311 -17.83 0.24 -1.37
CA LEU A 311 -17.11 1.52 -1.28
C LEU A 311 -18.02 2.75 -1.36
N ARG A 312 -19.26 2.64 -1.83
CA ARG A 312 -20.20 3.78 -1.77
C ARG A 312 -20.57 4.19 -0.34
N SER A 313 -20.59 3.23 0.58
CA SER A 313 -20.83 3.45 2.00
C SER A 313 -20.08 2.39 2.81
N PRO A 314 -18.75 2.55 3.02
CA PRO A 314 -17.96 1.54 3.71
C PRO A 314 -18.48 1.27 5.12
N PRO A 315 -18.79 0.02 5.49
CA PRO A 315 -19.27 -0.30 6.82
C PRO A 315 -18.17 -0.15 7.88
N GLY A 316 -18.56 0.14 9.13
CA GLY A 316 -17.68 0.13 10.30
C GLY A 316 -16.86 1.40 10.49
N LEU A 317 -17.23 2.50 9.85
CA LEU A 317 -16.73 3.83 10.19
C LEU A 317 -17.28 4.24 11.56
N GLY A 318 -16.40 4.75 12.43
CA GLY A 318 -16.77 5.39 13.70
C GLY A 318 -17.38 6.77 13.48
N SER A 319 -17.96 7.35 14.54
CA SER A 319 -18.63 8.67 14.46
C SER A 319 -17.70 9.83 14.09
N GLY A 320 -16.39 9.69 14.35
CA GLY A 320 -15.37 10.69 14.00
C GLY A 320 -14.66 10.39 12.68
N ASP A 321 -14.88 9.21 12.09
CA ASP A 321 -14.30 8.84 10.81
C ASP A 321 -15.03 9.49 9.64
N ARG A 322 -14.33 9.77 8.56
CA ARG A 322 -14.90 10.37 7.35
C ARG A 322 -14.52 9.56 6.12
N TRP A 323 -15.49 9.27 5.28
CA TRP A 323 -15.29 8.74 3.94
C TRP A 323 -15.83 9.73 2.91
N ARG A 324 -15.03 10.04 1.91
CA ARG A 324 -15.42 10.87 0.77
C ARG A 324 -15.03 10.13 -0.51
N SER A 325 -15.95 10.03 -1.45
CA SER A 325 -15.70 9.50 -2.80
C SER A 325 -16.72 10.09 -3.77
N ASP A 326 -16.41 10.21 -5.01
CA ASP A 326 -17.27 10.64 -6.12
C ASP A 326 -17.18 9.69 -7.31
#